data_18d292c6b72871d8fd6752467cb31a6c
#
_entry.id   18d292c6b72871d8fd6752467cb31a6c
#
_cell.length_a   1.000
_cell.length_b   1.000
_cell.length_c   1.000
_cell.angle_alpha   90.00
_cell.angle_beta   90.00
_cell.angle_gamma   90.00
#
_symmetry.space_group_name_H-M   'P 1'
#
loop_
_entity.id
_entity.type
_entity.pdbx_description
1 polymer ?
#
loop_
_entity_poly.entity_id
_entity_poly.type
_entity_poly.pdbx_seq_one_letter_code
_entity_poly.pdbx_strand_id
1 'polypeptide(L)'
;MWKIITLIFLILNFLTYSTALENSKFLSLKNDRVNVRYGPGFDFPIKFIYFKKFLPVKVIDTKENFRRIVDHKKNSGWIHRTQLRNVNSLIVLEDKIIFKKNSKFSEPVIKIEKGRLVIIKKCLNDWCKIETGEYVGWLENDNVWGFKN
;
A
#
# COMPACT_ATOMS: atom_id res chain seq x y z
N MET A 1 -12.03 40.84 33.87
CA MET A 1 -12.69 39.53 33.58
C MET A 1 -13.01 39.35 32.13
N TRP A 2 -13.48 40.32 31.38
CA TRP A 2 -13.86 40.17 29.95
C TRP A 2 -12.67 39.79 29.02
N LYS A 3 -11.47 40.36 29.24
CA LYS A 3 -10.27 40.08 28.43
C LYS A 3 -9.73 38.65 28.59
N ILE A 4 -9.98 38.01 29.73
CA ILE A 4 -9.53 36.63 29.98
C ILE A 4 -10.46 35.63 29.29
N ILE A 5 -11.76 35.92 29.21
CA ILE A 5 -12.76 35.07 28.55
C ILE A 5 -12.51 35.03 27.03
N THR A 6 -12.16 36.16 26.40
CA THR A 6 -11.81 36.23 24.98
C THR A 6 -10.56 35.44 24.62
N LEU A 7 -9.56 35.40 25.51
CA LEU A 7 -8.34 34.65 25.29
C LEU A 7 -8.55 33.13 25.39
N ILE A 8 -9.42 32.70 26.30
CA ILE A 8 -9.79 31.28 26.42
C ILE A 8 -10.59 30.80 25.19
N PHE A 9 -11.45 31.66 24.63
CA PHE A 9 -12.21 31.31 23.41
C PHE A 9 -11.32 31.18 22.16
N LEU A 10 -10.24 31.97 22.09
CA LEU A 10 -9.24 31.86 21.00
C LEU A 10 -8.40 30.58 21.08
N ILE A 11 -8.09 30.11 22.28
CA ILE A 11 -7.29 28.88 22.48
C ILE A 11 -8.10 27.63 22.20
N LEU A 12 -9.43 27.65 22.45
CA LEU A 12 -10.29 26.49 22.16
C LEU A 12 -10.47 26.21 20.65
N ASN A 13 -10.26 27.20 19.79
CA ASN A 13 -10.40 27.02 18.33
C ASN A 13 -9.17 26.38 17.66
N PHE A 14 -8.04 26.25 18.37
CA PHE A 14 -6.84 25.58 17.85
C PHE A 14 -6.79 24.07 18.14
N LEU A 15 -7.73 23.53 18.91
CA LEU A 15 -7.72 22.13 19.34
C LEU A 15 -8.53 21.17 18.46
N THR A 16 -9.09 21.64 17.35
CA THR A 16 -9.88 20.77 16.44
C THR A 16 -9.18 20.43 15.12
N TYR A 17 -7.86 20.48 15.07
CA TYR A 17 -7.17 19.70 14.04
C TYR A 17 -7.16 18.24 14.49
N SER A 18 -8.31 17.60 14.35
CA SER A 18 -8.40 16.16 14.34
C SER A 18 -7.53 15.67 13.20
N THR A 19 -6.33 15.18 13.52
CA THR A 19 -5.60 14.31 12.63
C THR A 19 -6.49 13.09 12.43
N ALA A 20 -7.27 13.09 11.36
CA ALA A 20 -7.82 11.86 10.84
C ALA A 20 -6.62 10.96 10.58
N LEU A 21 -6.34 10.06 11.49
CA LEU A 21 -5.39 8.96 11.30
C LEU A 21 -5.94 8.19 10.10
N GLU A 22 -5.38 8.53 8.95
CA GLU A 22 -5.76 7.98 7.67
C GLU A 22 -5.51 6.46 7.74
N ASN A 23 -6.58 5.71 7.86
CA ASN A 23 -6.58 4.26 7.77
C ASN A 23 -6.28 3.87 6.32
N SER A 24 -5.08 4.19 5.87
CA SER A 24 -4.63 3.96 4.51
C SER A 24 -4.56 2.47 4.27
N LYS A 25 -5.55 1.96 3.57
CA LYS A 25 -5.68 0.55 3.24
C LYS A 25 -4.89 0.23 1.98
N PHE A 26 -4.06 -0.80 2.05
CA PHE A 26 -3.50 -1.41 0.85
C PHE A 26 -4.50 -2.36 0.20
N LEU A 27 -4.55 -2.32 -1.12
CA LEU A 27 -5.25 -3.26 -2.00
C LEU A 27 -4.29 -3.71 -3.10
N SER A 28 -4.61 -4.79 -3.80
CA SER A 28 -3.86 -5.23 -4.98
C SER A 28 -4.70 -5.16 -6.23
N LEU A 29 -4.08 -4.95 -7.39
CA LEU A 29 -4.75 -5.04 -8.67
C LEU A 29 -5.23 -6.47 -8.91
N LYS A 30 -6.49 -6.61 -9.30
CA LYS A 30 -7.14 -7.91 -9.51
C LYS A 30 -6.81 -8.52 -10.87
N ASN A 31 -6.69 -7.69 -11.91
CA ASN A 31 -6.56 -8.08 -13.29
C ASN A 31 -5.18 -7.72 -13.87
N ASP A 32 -4.81 -8.37 -14.97
CA ASP A 32 -3.55 -8.08 -15.66
C ASP A 32 -3.54 -6.69 -16.31
N ARG A 33 -4.72 -6.21 -16.71
CA ARG A 33 -4.91 -4.86 -17.26
C ARG A 33 -5.90 -4.08 -16.42
N VAL A 34 -5.49 -2.91 -15.91
CA VAL A 34 -6.32 -2.04 -15.07
C VAL A 34 -6.22 -0.60 -15.53
N ASN A 35 -7.35 -0.01 -15.89
CA ASN A 35 -7.44 1.39 -16.28
C ASN A 35 -7.43 2.30 -15.05
N VAL A 36 -6.54 3.29 -15.06
CA VAL A 36 -6.49 4.38 -14.07
C VAL A 36 -6.98 5.66 -14.73
N ARG A 37 -7.91 6.36 -14.10
CA ARG A 37 -8.58 7.52 -14.65
C ARG A 37 -8.19 8.80 -13.92
N TYR A 38 -8.43 9.93 -14.57
CA TYR A 38 -8.20 11.25 -13.97
C TYR A 38 -9.20 11.58 -12.85
N GLY A 39 -10.40 10.97 -12.85
CA GLY A 39 -11.46 11.23 -11.87
C GLY A 39 -12.29 10.00 -11.53
N PRO A 40 -13.17 10.10 -10.53
CA PRO A 40 -13.95 9.00 -9.97
C PRO A 40 -15.21 8.68 -10.78
N GLY A 41 -15.08 8.32 -12.04
CA GLY A 41 -16.19 7.97 -12.91
C GLY A 41 -15.72 7.44 -14.25
N PHE A 42 -16.61 6.74 -14.97
CA PHE A 42 -16.31 6.22 -16.30
C PHE A 42 -16.25 7.32 -17.37
N ASP A 43 -16.85 8.49 -17.09
CA ASP A 43 -16.81 9.67 -17.97
C ASP A 43 -15.45 10.36 -17.97
N PHE A 44 -14.63 10.12 -16.95
CA PHE A 44 -13.27 10.64 -16.92
C PHE A 44 -12.35 9.84 -17.83
N PRO A 45 -11.47 10.50 -18.59
CA PRO A 45 -10.54 9.82 -19.49
C PRO A 45 -9.55 8.94 -18.72
N ILE A 46 -9.03 7.93 -19.41
CA ILE A 46 -7.96 7.08 -18.90
C ILE A 46 -6.68 7.91 -18.84
N LYS A 47 -6.05 7.93 -17.67
CA LYS A 47 -4.79 8.62 -17.40
C LYS A 47 -3.59 7.75 -17.82
N PHE A 48 -3.63 6.47 -17.41
CA PHE A 48 -2.68 5.42 -17.79
C PHE A 48 -3.28 4.04 -17.49
N ILE A 49 -2.58 2.99 -17.88
CA ILE A 49 -3.01 1.61 -17.70
C ILE A 49 -1.91 0.84 -16.99
N TYR A 50 -2.27 0.09 -15.94
CA TYR A 50 -1.38 -0.92 -15.36
C TYR A 50 -1.49 -2.24 -16.12
N PHE A 51 -0.33 -2.87 -16.34
CA PHE A 51 -0.21 -4.21 -16.88
C PHE A 51 0.49 -5.16 -15.90
N LYS A 52 0.14 -5.06 -14.63
CA LYS A 52 0.78 -5.86 -13.58
C LYS A 52 -0.23 -6.32 -12.54
N LYS A 53 -0.73 -7.55 -12.70
CA LYS A 53 -1.59 -8.20 -11.70
C LYS A 53 -0.89 -8.26 -10.34
N PHE A 54 -1.68 -8.19 -9.28
CA PHE A 54 -1.23 -8.19 -7.89
C PHE A 54 -0.39 -6.98 -7.46
N LEU A 55 -0.20 -5.96 -8.30
CA LEU A 55 0.49 -4.74 -7.90
C LEU A 55 -0.19 -4.15 -6.65
N PRO A 56 0.51 -4.03 -5.52
CA PRO A 56 -0.04 -3.41 -4.32
C PRO A 56 -0.11 -1.89 -4.49
N VAL A 57 -1.27 -1.33 -4.18
CA VAL A 57 -1.56 0.10 -4.25
C VAL A 57 -2.17 0.57 -2.93
N LYS A 58 -1.84 1.77 -2.51
CA LYS A 58 -2.39 2.41 -1.31
C LYS A 58 -3.61 3.21 -1.70
N VAL A 59 -4.75 2.98 -1.05
CA VAL A 59 -5.96 3.79 -1.22
C VAL A 59 -5.79 5.07 -0.41
N ILE A 60 -5.92 6.21 -1.07
CA ILE A 60 -5.77 7.54 -0.46
C ILE A 60 -7.06 8.35 -0.46
N ASP A 61 -8.06 7.91 -1.24
CA ASP A 61 -9.39 8.53 -1.27
C ASP A 61 -10.44 7.55 -1.80
N THR A 62 -11.70 7.78 -1.48
CA THR A 62 -12.82 6.96 -1.89
C THR A 62 -14.00 7.83 -2.30
N LYS A 63 -14.52 7.61 -3.51
CA LYS A 63 -15.76 8.23 -3.96
C LYS A 63 -16.62 7.19 -4.68
N GLU A 64 -17.79 6.89 -4.12
CA GLU A 64 -18.74 5.88 -4.64
C GLU A 64 -18.01 4.55 -4.95
N ASN A 65 -18.05 4.10 -6.20
CA ASN A 65 -17.42 2.88 -6.65
C ASN A 65 -15.95 3.04 -7.06
N PHE A 66 -15.36 4.21 -6.88
CA PHE A 66 -13.99 4.47 -7.25
C PHE A 66 -13.08 4.65 -6.03
N ARG A 67 -11.82 4.28 -6.20
CA ARG A 67 -10.75 4.45 -5.21
C ARG A 67 -9.63 5.24 -5.85
N ARG A 68 -9.24 6.34 -5.22
CA ARG A 68 -8.00 7.03 -5.58
C ARG A 68 -6.85 6.27 -4.97
N ILE A 69 -5.92 5.87 -5.80
CA ILE A 69 -4.76 5.06 -5.38
C ILE A 69 -3.46 5.80 -5.64
N VAL A 70 -2.42 5.35 -4.94
CA VAL A 70 -1.02 5.69 -5.23
C VAL A 70 -0.20 4.40 -5.21
N ASP A 71 0.73 4.26 -6.15
CA ASP A 71 1.68 3.15 -6.19
C ASP A 71 3.02 3.50 -5.53
N HIS A 72 3.94 2.53 -5.47
CA HIS A 72 5.29 2.70 -4.89
C HIS A 72 6.16 3.70 -5.65
N LYS A 73 5.82 4.05 -6.89
CA LYS A 73 6.50 5.06 -7.73
C LYS A 73 5.82 6.43 -7.68
N LYS A 74 4.82 6.60 -6.80
CA LYS A 74 4.02 7.82 -6.63
C LYS A 74 3.06 8.14 -7.79
N ASN A 75 2.82 7.20 -8.70
CA ASN A 75 1.74 7.36 -9.68
C ASN A 75 0.39 7.27 -8.98
N SER A 76 -0.53 8.15 -9.32
CA SER A 76 -1.85 8.24 -8.68
C SER A 76 -2.97 8.45 -9.69
N GLY A 77 -4.14 7.96 -9.37
CA GLY A 77 -5.38 8.13 -10.12
C GLY A 77 -6.51 7.28 -9.57
N TRP A 78 -7.63 7.23 -10.29
CA TRP A 78 -8.86 6.59 -9.85
C TRP A 78 -9.08 5.25 -10.55
N ILE A 79 -9.37 4.23 -9.75
CA ILE A 79 -9.64 2.86 -10.20
C ILE A 79 -11.02 2.45 -9.70
N HIS A 80 -11.82 1.80 -10.55
CA HIS A 80 -13.08 1.21 -10.13
C HIS A 80 -12.84 0.04 -9.16
N ARG A 81 -13.60 -0.03 -8.07
CA ARG A 81 -13.40 -1.01 -6.97
C ARG A 81 -13.37 -2.47 -7.42
N THR A 82 -14.07 -2.81 -8.52
CA THR A 82 -14.08 -4.18 -9.06
C THR A 82 -12.74 -4.63 -9.63
N GLN A 83 -11.84 -3.69 -9.93
CA GLN A 83 -10.47 -3.94 -10.41
C GLN A 83 -9.48 -4.17 -9.27
N LEU A 84 -9.93 -4.07 -8.03
CA LEU A 84 -9.12 -4.19 -6.81
C LEU A 84 -9.54 -5.42 -6.02
N ARG A 85 -8.62 -5.95 -5.23
CA ARG A 85 -8.82 -7.06 -4.30
C ARG A 85 -8.04 -6.81 -3.00
N ASN A 86 -8.30 -7.62 -1.99
CA ASN A 86 -7.48 -7.60 -0.78
C ASN A 86 -6.01 -7.85 -1.13
N VAL A 87 -5.11 -7.11 -0.47
CA VAL A 87 -3.68 -7.23 -0.71
C VAL A 87 -3.18 -8.63 -0.33
N ASN A 88 -2.40 -9.22 -1.23
CA ASN A 88 -1.75 -10.51 -1.04
C ASN A 88 -0.31 -10.51 -1.61
N SER A 89 0.26 -9.33 -1.78
CA SER A 89 1.56 -9.11 -2.39
C SER A 89 2.25 -7.91 -1.77
N LEU A 90 3.55 -7.86 -1.91
CA LEU A 90 4.36 -6.69 -1.57
C LEU A 90 5.43 -6.44 -2.63
N ILE A 91 5.97 -5.22 -2.66
CA ILE A 91 7.14 -4.86 -3.45
C ILE A 91 8.27 -4.57 -2.48
N VAL A 92 9.44 -5.17 -2.69
CA VAL A 92 10.63 -4.85 -1.91
C VAL A 92 11.18 -3.51 -2.37
N LEU A 93 11.49 -2.61 -1.42
CA LEU A 93 12.00 -1.27 -1.70
C LEU A 93 13.53 -1.19 -1.66
N GLU A 94 14.17 -2.31 -1.38
CA GLU A 94 15.61 -2.53 -1.40
C GLU A 94 15.91 -3.98 -1.78
N ASP A 95 17.17 -4.30 -2.06
CA ASP A 95 17.60 -5.68 -2.26
C ASP A 95 17.41 -6.49 -0.98
N LYS A 96 16.82 -7.68 -1.07
CA LYS A 96 16.55 -8.54 0.09
C LYS A 96 16.98 -9.98 -0.16
N ILE A 97 17.36 -10.64 0.93
CA ILE A 97 17.61 -12.09 0.93
C ILE A 97 16.36 -12.80 1.43
N ILE A 98 15.96 -13.84 0.72
CA ILE A 98 14.91 -14.76 1.13
C ILE A 98 15.58 -15.92 1.87
N PHE A 99 15.08 -16.24 3.05
CA PHE A 99 15.63 -17.28 3.93
C PHE A 99 14.68 -18.49 4.01
N LYS A 100 15.28 -19.64 4.33
CA LYS A 100 14.52 -20.90 4.50
C LYS A 100 13.56 -20.86 5.71
N LYS A 101 13.98 -20.16 6.78
CA LYS A 101 13.19 -19.89 8.00
C LYS A 101 13.13 -18.39 8.28
N ASN A 102 12.23 -17.98 9.16
CA ASN A 102 12.06 -16.59 9.61
C ASN A 102 13.17 -16.14 10.57
N SER A 103 14.41 -16.22 10.13
CA SER A 103 15.61 -15.84 10.88
C SER A 103 16.74 -15.46 9.92
N LYS A 104 17.49 -14.41 10.25
CA LYS A 104 18.71 -13.99 9.52
C LYS A 104 19.85 -15.01 9.62
N PHE A 105 19.80 -15.92 10.58
CA PHE A 105 20.77 -17.01 10.75
C PHE A 105 20.37 -18.27 9.98
N SER A 106 19.25 -18.26 9.29
CA SER A 106 18.81 -19.36 8.46
C SER A 106 19.53 -19.36 7.13
N GLU A 107 19.52 -20.52 6.46
CA GLU A 107 20.07 -20.70 5.13
C GLU A 107 19.39 -19.74 4.12
N PRO A 108 20.16 -18.97 3.34
CA PRO A 108 19.62 -18.13 2.27
C PRO A 108 19.12 -19.01 1.11
N VAL A 109 17.97 -18.65 0.55
CA VAL A 109 17.37 -19.32 -0.61
C VAL A 109 17.72 -18.57 -1.90
N ILE A 110 17.48 -17.26 -1.92
CA ILE A 110 17.75 -16.41 -3.08
C ILE A 110 17.85 -14.96 -2.66
N LYS A 111 18.61 -14.16 -3.41
CA LYS A 111 18.59 -12.69 -3.35
C LYS A 111 17.61 -12.16 -4.37
N ILE A 112 16.75 -11.25 -3.97
CA ILE A 112 15.83 -10.52 -4.85
C ILE A 112 16.17 -9.03 -4.88
N GLU A 113 16.02 -8.43 -6.03
CA GLU A 113 16.36 -7.03 -6.26
C GLU A 113 15.20 -6.10 -5.90
N LYS A 114 15.53 -4.86 -5.55
CA LYS A 114 14.60 -3.75 -5.37
C LYS A 114 13.57 -3.69 -6.51
N GLY A 115 12.31 -3.47 -6.17
CA GLY A 115 11.19 -3.38 -7.12
C GLY A 115 10.55 -4.73 -7.47
N ARG A 116 11.09 -5.84 -6.95
CA ARG A 116 10.48 -7.17 -7.15
C ARG A 116 9.14 -7.24 -6.41
N LEU A 117 8.10 -7.66 -7.14
CA LEU A 117 6.82 -8.03 -6.57
C LEU A 117 6.89 -9.49 -6.12
N VAL A 118 6.46 -9.77 -4.89
CA VAL A 118 6.36 -11.10 -4.32
C VAL A 118 4.97 -11.34 -3.74
N ILE A 119 4.53 -12.60 -3.75
CA ILE A 119 3.22 -13.00 -3.25
C ILE A 119 3.35 -13.42 -1.79
N ILE A 120 2.50 -12.87 -0.92
CA ILE A 120 2.46 -13.19 0.50
C ILE A 120 1.68 -14.50 0.70
N LYS A 121 2.27 -15.44 1.39
CA LYS A 121 1.61 -16.67 1.87
C LYS A 121 1.10 -16.48 3.31
N LYS A 122 1.93 -15.94 4.19
CA LYS A 122 1.59 -15.55 5.57
C LYS A 122 2.66 -14.62 6.14
N CYS A 123 2.28 -13.85 7.15
CA CYS A 123 3.22 -13.04 7.94
C CYS A 123 3.14 -13.42 9.41
N LEU A 124 4.28 -13.41 10.08
CA LEU A 124 4.45 -13.65 11.51
C LEU A 124 5.43 -12.59 12.04
N ASN A 125 4.95 -11.69 12.90
CA ASN A 125 5.75 -10.58 13.43
C ASN A 125 6.44 -9.80 12.28
N ASP A 126 7.76 -9.68 12.33
CA ASP A 126 8.56 -8.93 11.36
C ASP A 126 8.93 -9.73 10.09
N TRP A 127 8.35 -10.91 9.91
CA TRP A 127 8.64 -11.81 8.80
C TRP A 127 7.43 -12.16 7.98
N CYS A 128 7.59 -12.20 6.66
CA CYS A 128 6.58 -12.74 5.75
C CYS A 128 7.13 -13.92 4.96
N LYS A 129 6.39 -15.03 4.94
CA LYS A 129 6.62 -16.12 4.00
C LYS A 129 6.04 -15.71 2.66
N ILE A 130 6.87 -15.72 1.65
CA ILE A 130 6.54 -15.23 0.30
C ILE A 130 6.88 -16.26 -0.77
N GLU A 131 6.31 -16.04 -1.93
CA GLU A 131 6.59 -16.76 -3.16
C GLU A 131 7.01 -15.78 -4.26
N THR A 132 8.07 -16.11 -4.99
CA THR A 132 8.54 -15.36 -6.16
C THR A 132 9.11 -16.34 -7.20
N GLY A 133 8.41 -16.44 -8.36
CA GLY A 133 8.69 -17.50 -9.32
C GLY A 133 8.52 -18.88 -8.69
N GLU A 134 9.53 -19.71 -8.77
CA GLU A 134 9.55 -21.05 -8.16
C GLU A 134 10.12 -21.08 -6.72
N TYR A 135 10.55 -19.93 -6.20
CA TYR A 135 11.15 -19.83 -4.87
C TYR A 135 10.12 -19.47 -3.83
N VAL A 136 10.18 -20.16 -2.69
CA VAL A 136 9.37 -19.90 -1.49
C VAL A 136 10.29 -19.77 -0.30
N GLY A 137 10.07 -18.76 0.54
CA GLY A 137 10.86 -18.56 1.74
C GLY A 137 10.41 -17.35 2.54
N TRP A 138 11.23 -16.92 3.48
CA TRP A 138 10.92 -15.88 4.43
C TRP A 138 11.78 -14.64 4.18
N LEU A 139 11.15 -13.46 4.20
CA LEU A 139 11.83 -12.17 4.20
C LEU A 139 11.36 -11.31 5.38
N GLU A 140 12.20 -10.39 5.82
CA GLU A 140 11.79 -9.33 6.74
C GLU A 140 10.85 -8.35 6.03
N ASN A 141 9.76 -7.97 6.72
CA ASN A 141 8.73 -7.10 6.17
C ASN A 141 9.01 -5.59 6.36
N ASP A 142 10.22 -5.23 6.74
CA ASP A 142 10.72 -3.85 6.71
C ASP A 142 11.03 -3.40 5.26
N ASN A 143 11.05 -2.09 5.01
CA ASN A 143 11.32 -1.52 3.69
C ASN A 143 10.58 -2.23 2.53
N VAL A 144 9.28 -2.44 2.72
CA VAL A 144 8.39 -3.03 1.72
C VAL A 144 7.18 -2.12 1.48
N TRP A 145 6.59 -2.23 0.31
CA TRP A 145 5.34 -1.58 -0.07
C TRP A 145 4.24 -2.62 -0.22
N GLY A 146 3.07 -2.36 0.35
CA GLY A 146 1.91 -3.27 0.29
C GLY A 146 1.61 -3.96 1.61
N PHE A 147 2.44 -3.78 2.61
CA PHE A 147 2.24 -4.29 3.96
C PHE A 147 2.12 -3.13 4.95
N LYS A 148 1.20 -3.24 5.89
CA LYS A 148 1.07 -2.31 7.01
C LYS A 148 1.44 -3.07 8.28
N ASN A 149 2.49 -2.62 8.96
CA ASN A 149 2.79 -3.01 10.33
C ASN A 149 1.76 -2.43 11.28
#